data_83f3b00c4757516c95f1017f363fea59
#
_entry.id   83f3b00c4757516c95f1017f363fea59
#
_cell.length_a   1.000
_cell.length_b   1.000
_cell.length_c   1.000
_cell.angle_alpha   90.00
_cell.angle_beta   90.00
_cell.angle_gamma   90.00
#
_symmetry.space_group_name_H-M   'P 1'
#
loop_
_entity.id
_entity.type
_entity.pdbx_description
1 polymer ?
#
loop_
_entity_poly.entity_id
_entity_poly.type
_entity_poly.pdbx_seq_one_letter_code
_entity_poly.pdbx_strand_id
1 'polypeptide(L)'
;CVIERCMQPKDAVHSKRRERTKLKNSSNKRYHSLNNEQHPTKKEGNIMKCLKSQEMRKLAPELDPLRIGTGWKPEELAMPQVIIESTAGDSHPGSGHLHILVDEVKKGIAEAGGHGAKYFCTDICDGESQGTDGINYSLASREMIANMIEIHANATPFDAGVYLASCDKGMPANLMGLFRVNIPAVVVPGGTMNAGPEMLTLEQLGMYSAQYERGEIDENRLNWAKHNACPSCGACSFIGTAS
;
A
#
# COMPACT_ATOMS: atom_id res chain seq x y z
N CYS A 1 -3.05 9.68 19.73
CA CYS A 1 -2.89 9.90 18.29
C CYS A 1 -3.55 8.75 17.52
N VAL A 2 -4.22 9.03 16.38
CA VAL A 2 -4.91 7.98 15.58
C VAL A 2 -3.92 6.91 15.11
N ILE A 3 -2.69 7.30 14.82
CA ILE A 3 -1.62 6.37 14.36
C ILE A 3 -1.23 5.38 15.48
N GLU A 4 -1.19 5.80 16.74
CA GLU A 4 -0.93 4.90 17.86
C GLU A 4 -2.04 3.86 18.07
N ARG A 5 -3.30 4.21 17.74
CA ARG A 5 -4.42 3.27 17.79
C ARG A 5 -4.36 2.19 16.70
N CYS A 6 -3.73 2.48 15.57
CA CYS A 6 -3.50 1.47 14.51
C CYS A 6 -2.43 0.45 14.90
N MET A 7 -1.53 0.78 15.83
CA MET A 7 -0.42 -0.05 16.25
C MET A 7 -0.69 -0.92 17.49
N GLN A 8 -1.83 -0.79 18.17
CA GLN A 8 -2.13 -1.64 19.33
C GLN A 8 -2.56 -3.04 18.90
N PRO A 9 -1.85 -4.11 19.32
CA PRO A 9 -2.31 -5.46 19.09
C PRO A 9 -3.62 -5.66 19.85
N LYS A 10 -4.71 -5.89 19.14
CA LYS A 10 -5.95 -6.32 19.78
C LYS A 10 -5.72 -7.72 20.34
N ASP A 11 -5.92 -7.91 21.63
CA ASP A 11 -5.74 -9.17 22.39
C ASP A 11 -6.60 -10.36 21.92
N ALA A 12 -7.25 -10.26 20.79
CA ALA A 12 -8.14 -11.28 20.22
C ALA A 12 -7.44 -12.36 19.36
N VAL A 13 -6.12 -12.26 19.13
CA VAL A 13 -5.40 -13.17 18.21
C VAL A 13 -4.80 -14.40 18.93
N HIS A 14 -4.69 -14.37 20.26
CA HIS A 14 -4.00 -15.45 21.01
C HIS A 14 -4.82 -16.72 21.23
N SER A 15 -6.15 -16.67 21.18
CA SER A 15 -6.97 -17.88 21.42
C SER A 15 -7.12 -18.80 20.19
N LYS A 16 -7.06 -18.25 18.99
CA LYS A 16 -7.20 -19.02 17.74
C LYS A 16 -5.89 -19.63 17.19
N ARG A 17 -4.75 -19.28 17.78
CA ARG A 17 -3.45 -19.79 17.32
C ARG A 17 -3.18 -21.23 17.77
N ARG A 18 -3.78 -21.70 18.88
CA ARG A 18 -3.62 -23.09 19.37
C ARG A 18 -4.40 -24.12 18.57
N GLU A 19 -5.54 -23.78 17.97
CA GLU A 19 -6.31 -24.72 17.13
C GLU A 19 -5.77 -24.82 15.69
N ARG A 20 -5.21 -23.74 15.14
CA ARG A 20 -4.59 -23.78 13.80
C ARG A 20 -3.31 -24.62 13.73
N THR A 21 -2.59 -24.79 14.84
CA THR A 21 -1.36 -25.60 14.85
C THR A 21 -1.67 -27.10 14.78
N LYS A 22 -2.82 -27.56 15.28
CA LYS A 22 -3.25 -28.98 15.16
C LYS A 22 -3.76 -29.33 13.76
N LEU A 23 -4.33 -28.39 13.02
CA LEU A 23 -4.81 -28.61 11.65
C LEU A 23 -3.67 -28.53 10.60
N LYS A 24 -2.61 -27.77 10.86
CA LYS A 24 -1.45 -27.70 9.95
C LYS A 24 -0.61 -28.98 9.90
N ASN A 25 -0.60 -29.76 10.98
CA ASN A 25 0.18 -31.02 11.04
C ASN A 25 -0.47 -32.20 10.31
N SER A 26 -1.77 -32.13 9.97
CA SER A 26 -2.44 -33.18 9.18
C SER A 26 -2.44 -32.90 7.69
N SER A 27 -2.38 -31.62 7.27
CA SER A 27 -2.34 -31.23 5.87
C SER A 27 -0.92 -31.24 5.28
N ASN A 28 0.12 -31.00 6.10
CA ASN A 28 1.50 -31.05 5.63
C ASN A 28 1.99 -32.46 5.24
N LYS A 29 1.39 -33.52 5.75
CA LYS A 29 1.75 -34.90 5.31
C LYS A 29 1.23 -35.26 3.92
N ARG A 30 0.18 -34.58 3.42
CA ARG A 30 -0.33 -34.81 2.05
C ARG A 30 0.33 -33.91 1.00
N TYR A 31 0.88 -32.78 1.39
CA TYR A 31 1.56 -31.85 0.46
C TYR A 31 2.99 -32.31 0.13
N HIS A 32 3.65 -33.07 1.01
CA HIS A 32 5.01 -33.57 0.76
C HIS A 32 5.09 -34.80 -0.13
N SER A 33 3.95 -35.48 -0.42
CA SER A 33 3.96 -36.65 -1.30
C SER A 33 3.69 -36.38 -2.79
N LEU A 34 3.34 -35.14 -3.15
CA LEU A 34 3.05 -34.74 -4.53
C LEU A 34 4.14 -33.87 -5.18
N ASN A 35 5.18 -33.49 -4.43
CA ASN A 35 6.26 -32.62 -4.95
C ASN A 35 7.60 -33.34 -5.11
N ASN A 36 7.59 -34.66 -5.35
CA ASN A 36 8.80 -35.41 -5.74
C ASN A 36 8.93 -35.58 -7.26
N GLU A 37 8.37 -34.65 -8.03
CA GLU A 37 8.82 -34.46 -9.40
C GLU A 37 9.99 -33.47 -9.36
N GLN A 38 11.15 -34.00 -9.74
CA GLN A 38 12.41 -33.29 -9.86
C GLN A 38 12.21 -32.02 -10.71
N HIS A 39 12.03 -30.87 -10.06
CA HIS A 39 12.29 -29.61 -10.74
C HIS A 39 13.77 -29.62 -11.20
N PRO A 40 14.03 -29.42 -12.47
CA PRO A 40 15.39 -29.40 -12.95
C PRO A 40 16.11 -28.25 -12.24
N THR A 41 17.14 -28.59 -11.47
CA THR A 41 18.17 -27.69 -10.98
C THR A 41 18.92 -27.11 -12.19
N LYS A 42 18.30 -26.13 -12.86
CA LYS A 42 18.91 -25.39 -13.95
C LYS A 42 18.74 -23.90 -13.73
N LYS A 43 19.88 -23.24 -13.47
CA LYS A 43 20.14 -21.87 -13.88
C LYS A 43 19.82 -20.76 -12.87
N GLU A 44 20.34 -20.81 -11.65
CA GLU A 44 20.53 -19.58 -10.87
C GLU A 44 21.36 -18.52 -11.65
N GLY A 45 22.34 -18.95 -12.42
CA GLY A 45 23.17 -18.06 -13.24
C GLY A 45 22.48 -17.44 -14.47
N ASN A 46 21.29 -17.93 -14.88
CA ASN A 46 20.62 -17.45 -16.09
C ASN A 46 19.46 -16.49 -15.81
N ILE A 47 18.87 -16.53 -14.61
CA ILE A 47 17.81 -15.57 -14.20
C ILE A 47 18.41 -14.18 -14.04
N MET A 48 19.57 -14.07 -13.41
CA MET A 48 20.29 -12.80 -13.24
C MET A 48 20.68 -12.11 -14.55
N LYS A 49 20.82 -12.87 -15.65
CA LYS A 49 21.15 -12.28 -16.96
C LYS A 49 19.99 -11.56 -17.65
N CYS A 50 18.76 -11.75 -17.18
CA CYS A 50 17.56 -11.17 -17.78
C CYS A 50 16.94 -10.04 -16.92
N LEU A 51 17.56 -9.65 -15.80
CA LEU A 51 17.06 -8.59 -14.96
C LEU A 51 17.30 -7.22 -15.60
N LYS A 52 16.25 -6.44 -15.78
CA LYS A 52 16.31 -5.08 -16.37
C LYS A 52 17.24 -4.16 -15.58
N SER A 53 17.23 -4.26 -14.26
CA SER A 53 18.11 -3.51 -13.37
C SER A 53 19.59 -3.78 -13.65
N GLN A 54 19.95 -5.03 -13.90
CA GLN A 54 21.34 -5.43 -14.18
C GLN A 54 21.79 -5.04 -15.59
N GLU A 55 20.89 -5.02 -16.57
CA GLU A 55 21.17 -4.48 -17.90
C GLU A 55 21.41 -2.97 -17.83
N MET A 56 20.57 -2.23 -17.07
CA MET A 56 20.73 -0.79 -16.89
C MET A 56 22.06 -0.42 -16.23
N ARG A 57 22.51 -1.18 -15.23
CA ARG A 57 23.81 -0.96 -14.57
C ARG A 57 25.00 -1.09 -15.53
N LYS A 58 24.87 -1.90 -16.56
CA LYS A 58 25.91 -2.03 -17.60
C LYS A 58 25.90 -0.86 -18.58
N LEU A 59 24.72 -0.33 -18.88
CA LEU A 59 24.55 0.80 -19.82
C LEU A 59 24.85 2.14 -19.16
N ALA A 60 24.52 2.29 -17.87
CA ALA A 60 24.68 3.51 -17.10
C ALA A 60 25.40 3.19 -15.77
N PRO A 61 26.73 3.11 -15.77
CA PRO A 61 27.51 2.75 -14.58
C PRO A 61 27.40 3.78 -13.43
N GLU A 62 26.94 4.98 -13.73
CA GLU A 62 26.61 6.03 -12.75
C GLU A 62 25.49 5.62 -11.78
N LEU A 63 24.69 4.65 -12.13
CA LEU A 63 23.62 4.13 -11.27
C LEU A 63 24.17 3.58 -9.95
N ASP A 64 25.29 2.87 -9.98
CA ASP A 64 25.87 2.23 -8.81
C ASP A 64 26.28 3.25 -7.72
N PRO A 65 27.11 4.27 -8.01
CA PRO A 65 27.48 5.27 -6.99
C PRO A 65 26.29 6.09 -6.51
N LEU A 66 25.27 6.34 -7.33
CA LEU A 66 24.03 7.01 -6.91
C LEU A 66 23.23 6.17 -5.91
N ARG A 67 23.13 4.86 -6.14
CA ARG A 67 22.48 3.92 -5.21
C ARG A 67 23.26 3.78 -3.90
N ILE A 68 24.59 3.65 -3.98
CA ILE A 68 25.46 3.62 -2.80
C ILE A 68 25.33 4.91 -1.99
N GLY A 69 25.24 6.06 -2.64
CA GLY A 69 25.01 7.35 -2.00
C GLY A 69 23.70 7.45 -1.22
N THR A 70 22.72 6.60 -1.52
CA THR A 70 21.46 6.47 -0.76
C THR A 70 21.49 5.37 0.30
N GLY A 71 22.65 4.76 0.53
CA GLY A 71 22.88 3.76 1.58
C GLY A 71 22.76 2.30 1.11
N TRP A 72 22.66 2.03 -0.20
CA TRP A 72 22.73 0.67 -0.70
C TRP A 72 24.15 0.12 -0.52
N LYS A 73 24.24 -1.14 -0.16
CA LYS A 73 25.53 -1.83 -0.09
C LYS A 73 25.94 -2.36 -1.48
N PRO A 74 27.23 -2.48 -1.77
CA PRO A 74 27.70 -3.00 -3.06
C PRO A 74 27.10 -4.36 -3.43
N GLU A 75 26.92 -5.27 -2.47
CA GLU A 75 26.30 -6.58 -2.67
C GLU A 75 24.81 -6.50 -3.04
N GLU A 76 24.10 -5.48 -2.55
CA GLU A 76 22.66 -5.28 -2.83
C GLU A 76 22.41 -4.80 -4.26
N LEU A 77 23.40 -4.19 -4.90
CA LEU A 77 23.30 -3.75 -6.30
C LEU A 77 23.11 -4.92 -7.28
N ALA A 78 23.63 -6.12 -6.94
CA ALA A 78 23.49 -7.31 -7.76
C ALA A 78 22.17 -8.07 -7.54
N MET A 79 21.41 -7.72 -6.50
CA MET A 79 20.11 -8.34 -6.21
C MET A 79 19.03 -7.87 -7.19
N PRO A 80 17.93 -8.63 -7.35
CA PRO A 80 16.73 -8.13 -8.01
C PRO A 80 16.26 -6.81 -7.36
N GLN A 81 16.02 -5.78 -8.16
CA GLN A 81 15.61 -4.46 -7.69
C GLN A 81 14.11 -4.29 -7.84
N VAL A 82 13.44 -3.96 -6.73
CA VAL A 82 11.98 -3.86 -6.66
C VAL A 82 11.58 -2.43 -6.36
N ILE A 83 10.75 -1.84 -7.22
CA ILE A 83 10.15 -0.55 -6.91
C ILE A 83 9.00 -0.74 -5.92
N ILE A 84 8.94 0.11 -4.90
CA ILE A 84 7.84 0.16 -3.93
C ILE A 84 7.17 1.51 -4.12
N GLU A 85 6.04 1.52 -4.81
CA GLU A 85 5.24 2.72 -5.03
C GLU A 85 4.16 2.83 -3.97
N SER A 86 4.00 4.02 -3.41
CA SER A 86 2.93 4.25 -2.43
C SER A 86 2.36 5.66 -2.50
N THR A 87 1.07 5.76 -2.20
CA THR A 87 0.37 7.03 -1.98
C THR A 87 0.46 7.50 -0.52
N ALA A 88 1.46 7.05 0.23
CA ALA A 88 1.64 7.45 1.62
C ALA A 88 1.71 8.98 1.78
N GLY A 89 1.04 9.47 2.80
CA GLY A 89 0.98 10.88 3.21
C GLY A 89 0.23 10.98 4.54
N ASP A 90 0.25 12.10 5.21
CA ASP A 90 -0.29 12.27 6.56
C ASP A 90 -1.49 13.22 6.66
N SER A 91 -2.00 13.69 5.51
CA SER A 91 -3.15 14.59 5.46
C SER A 91 -4.46 13.90 5.83
N HIS A 92 -4.63 12.62 5.48
CA HIS A 92 -5.88 11.90 5.69
C HIS A 92 -5.64 10.44 6.10
N PRO A 93 -6.61 9.80 6.78
CA PRO A 93 -6.43 8.44 7.30
C PRO A 93 -6.27 7.37 6.22
N GLY A 94 -6.67 7.61 4.98
CA GLY A 94 -6.48 6.69 3.87
C GLY A 94 -5.02 6.45 3.54
N SER A 95 -4.17 7.46 3.64
CA SER A 95 -2.74 7.40 3.30
C SER A 95 -1.80 7.38 4.51
N GLY A 96 -2.28 7.84 5.69
CA GLY A 96 -1.45 8.10 6.86
C GLY A 96 -0.69 6.90 7.42
N HIS A 97 -1.16 5.68 7.21
CA HIS A 97 -0.54 4.45 7.72
C HIS A 97 0.32 3.73 6.66
N LEU A 98 0.23 4.12 5.40
CA LEU A 98 0.87 3.38 4.30
C LEU A 98 2.39 3.35 4.42
N HIS A 99 3.02 4.37 5.01
CA HIS A 99 4.46 4.41 5.22
C HIS A 99 4.96 3.25 6.10
N ILE A 100 4.15 2.79 7.06
CA ILE A 100 4.45 1.62 7.90
C ILE A 100 4.45 0.35 7.04
N LEU A 101 3.43 0.20 6.18
CA LEU A 101 3.33 -0.94 5.28
C LEU A 101 4.49 -0.97 4.27
N VAL A 102 4.90 0.20 3.76
CA VAL A 102 6.06 0.34 2.86
C VAL A 102 7.34 -0.17 3.53
N ASP A 103 7.54 0.13 4.82
CA ASP A 103 8.70 -0.34 5.57
C ASP A 103 8.69 -1.86 5.76
N GLU A 104 7.53 -2.45 6.06
CA GLU A 104 7.38 -3.90 6.16
C GLU A 104 7.56 -4.60 4.80
N VAL A 105 7.05 -4.03 3.72
CA VAL A 105 7.29 -4.51 2.34
C VAL A 105 8.78 -4.50 2.03
N LYS A 106 9.50 -3.42 2.36
CA LYS A 106 10.94 -3.35 2.13
C LYS A 106 11.70 -4.45 2.87
N LYS A 107 11.32 -4.76 4.12
CA LYS A 107 11.88 -5.88 4.90
C LYS A 107 11.60 -7.23 4.22
N GLY A 108 10.35 -7.48 3.82
CA GLY A 108 9.97 -8.73 3.14
C GLY A 108 10.70 -8.93 1.81
N ILE A 109 10.95 -7.86 1.04
CA ILE A 109 11.76 -7.92 -0.19
C ILE A 109 13.21 -8.33 0.15
N ALA A 110 13.80 -7.75 1.20
CA ALA A 110 15.15 -8.09 1.62
C ALA A 110 15.26 -9.54 2.10
N GLU A 111 14.28 -10.04 2.86
CA GLU A 111 14.21 -11.44 3.29
C GLU A 111 14.07 -12.41 2.11
N ALA A 112 13.44 -11.98 1.01
CA ALA A 112 13.32 -12.73 -0.23
C ALA A 112 14.56 -12.63 -1.13
N GLY A 113 15.63 -11.92 -0.73
CA GLY A 113 16.86 -11.78 -1.49
C GLY A 113 16.82 -10.69 -2.57
N GLY A 114 15.90 -9.76 -2.49
CA GLY A 114 15.83 -8.57 -3.35
C GLY A 114 16.21 -7.29 -2.61
N HIS A 115 16.24 -6.16 -3.31
CA HIS A 115 16.40 -4.84 -2.70
C HIS A 115 15.30 -3.88 -3.15
N GLY A 116 14.58 -3.30 -2.17
CA GLY A 116 13.44 -2.41 -2.40
C GLY A 116 13.83 -0.93 -2.42
N ALA A 117 13.39 -0.20 -3.45
CA ALA A 117 13.48 1.25 -3.54
C ALA A 117 12.09 1.88 -3.35
N LYS A 118 11.97 2.79 -2.37
CA LYS A 118 10.71 3.47 -2.04
C LYS A 118 10.52 4.69 -2.93
N TYR A 119 9.32 4.81 -3.50
CA TYR A 119 8.84 6.00 -4.19
C TYR A 119 7.46 6.38 -3.65
N PHE A 120 7.19 7.67 -3.62
CA PHE A 120 5.93 8.19 -3.09
C PHE A 120 5.31 9.18 -4.06
N CYS A 121 4.02 9.02 -4.31
CA CYS A 121 3.19 9.97 -5.03
C CYS A 121 1.85 10.04 -4.30
N THR A 122 1.79 10.91 -3.28
CA THR A 122 0.65 11.01 -2.34
C THR A 122 -0.63 11.43 -3.05
N ASP A 123 -1.73 10.78 -2.72
CA ASP A 123 -3.07 11.12 -3.21
C ASP A 123 -3.74 12.21 -2.37
N ILE A 124 -4.84 12.76 -2.91
CA ILE A 124 -5.75 13.62 -2.17
C ILE A 124 -6.91 12.79 -1.61
N CYS A 125 -7.54 13.30 -0.57
CA CYS A 125 -8.77 12.73 -0.05
C CYS A 125 -10.00 13.43 -0.66
N ASP A 126 -10.83 12.70 -1.38
CA ASP A 126 -12.08 13.24 -1.94
C ASP A 126 -13.02 13.74 -0.82
N GLY A 127 -12.99 13.09 0.35
CA GLY A 127 -13.79 13.51 1.51
C GLY A 127 -13.39 14.88 2.08
N GLU A 128 -12.08 15.22 2.04
CA GLU A 128 -11.60 16.55 2.49
C GLU A 128 -11.96 17.67 1.51
N SER A 129 -12.05 17.34 0.23
CA SER A 129 -12.34 18.31 -0.84
C SER A 129 -13.82 18.38 -1.23
N GLN A 130 -14.65 17.45 -0.75
CA GLN A 130 -16.06 17.36 -1.09
C GLN A 130 -16.82 18.63 -0.68
N GLY A 131 -17.69 19.14 -1.57
CA GLY A 131 -18.44 20.36 -1.36
C GLY A 131 -17.67 21.66 -1.63
N THR A 132 -16.44 21.56 -2.11
CA THR A 132 -15.59 22.69 -2.53
C THR A 132 -15.08 22.50 -3.95
N ASP A 133 -14.51 23.56 -4.55
CA ASP A 133 -13.85 23.47 -5.86
C ASP A 133 -12.64 22.54 -5.88
N GLY A 134 -12.11 22.17 -4.69
CA GLY A 134 -11.02 21.22 -4.53
C GLY A 134 -11.32 19.83 -5.11
N ILE A 135 -12.59 19.42 -5.15
CA ILE A 135 -12.99 18.12 -5.72
C ILE A 135 -12.65 17.99 -7.22
N ASN A 136 -12.53 19.11 -7.94
CA ASN A 136 -12.17 19.11 -9.35
C ASN A 136 -10.75 18.57 -9.62
N TYR A 137 -9.88 18.55 -8.59
CA TYR A 137 -8.54 17.97 -8.69
C TYR A 137 -8.52 16.45 -8.49
N SER A 138 -9.61 15.83 -8.06
CA SER A 138 -9.68 14.41 -7.73
C SER A 138 -9.25 13.53 -8.90
N LEU A 139 -9.89 13.63 -10.07
CA LEU A 139 -9.51 12.85 -11.25
C LEU A 139 -8.13 13.23 -11.81
N ALA A 140 -7.77 14.51 -11.72
CA ALA A 140 -6.45 14.97 -12.14
C ALA A 140 -5.34 14.34 -11.30
N SER A 141 -5.53 14.21 -9.98
CA SER A 141 -4.57 13.55 -9.08
C SER A 141 -4.36 12.10 -9.47
N ARG A 142 -5.41 11.34 -9.79
CA ARG A 142 -5.31 9.96 -10.26
C ARG A 142 -4.41 9.83 -11.49
N GLU A 143 -4.62 10.68 -12.50
CA GLU A 143 -3.82 10.66 -13.73
C GLU A 143 -2.36 11.04 -13.45
N MET A 144 -2.12 12.04 -12.61
CA MET A 144 -0.77 12.47 -12.27
C MET A 144 -0.01 11.37 -11.50
N ILE A 145 -0.65 10.70 -10.55
CA ILE A 145 -0.07 9.56 -9.83
C ILE A 145 0.29 8.44 -10.80
N ALA A 146 -0.63 8.05 -11.69
CA ALA A 146 -0.38 7.01 -12.68
C ALA A 146 0.80 7.37 -13.61
N ASN A 147 0.91 8.63 -14.03
CA ASN A 147 2.02 9.12 -14.84
C ASN A 147 3.35 9.09 -14.07
N MET A 148 3.34 9.48 -12.77
CA MET A 148 4.55 9.46 -11.95
C MET A 148 5.05 8.02 -11.72
N ILE A 149 4.16 7.08 -11.46
CA ILE A 149 4.50 5.65 -11.34
C ILE A 149 5.19 5.16 -12.62
N GLU A 150 4.63 5.47 -13.79
CA GLU A 150 5.21 5.10 -15.07
C GLU A 150 6.59 5.73 -15.26
N ILE A 151 6.75 7.01 -14.92
CA ILE A 151 8.03 7.73 -14.98
C ILE A 151 9.07 7.10 -14.06
N HIS A 152 8.73 6.87 -12.78
CA HIS A 152 9.65 6.29 -11.80
C HIS A 152 10.17 4.93 -12.25
N ALA A 153 9.27 4.06 -12.72
CA ALA A 153 9.62 2.70 -13.07
C ALA A 153 10.38 2.57 -14.40
N ASN A 154 10.19 3.52 -15.34
CA ASN A 154 10.84 3.48 -16.66
C ASN A 154 12.10 4.34 -16.73
N ALA A 155 12.19 5.44 -15.97
CA ALA A 155 13.40 6.27 -15.92
C ALA A 155 14.57 5.50 -15.30
N THR A 156 14.30 4.65 -14.32
CA THR A 156 15.29 3.72 -13.74
C THR A 156 14.64 2.33 -13.67
N PRO A 157 14.84 1.47 -14.67
CA PRO A 157 14.15 0.18 -14.76
C PRO A 157 14.33 -0.71 -13.54
N PHE A 158 13.21 -1.22 -13.03
CA PHE A 158 13.14 -2.20 -11.97
C PHE A 158 12.72 -3.56 -12.51
N ASP A 159 12.97 -4.61 -11.73
CA ASP A 159 12.69 -6.01 -12.11
C ASP A 159 11.29 -6.44 -11.69
N ALA A 160 10.75 -5.82 -10.64
CA ALA A 160 9.41 -6.05 -10.12
C ALA A 160 8.90 -4.80 -9.39
N GLY A 161 7.61 -4.76 -9.08
CA GLY A 161 6.97 -3.67 -8.33
C GLY A 161 6.03 -4.13 -7.23
N VAL A 162 5.97 -3.38 -6.14
CA VAL A 162 4.94 -3.49 -5.11
C VAL A 162 4.25 -2.14 -4.99
N TYR A 163 2.93 -2.13 -5.12
CA TYR A 163 2.10 -0.93 -5.22
C TYR A 163 1.15 -0.86 -4.03
N LEU A 164 1.29 0.20 -3.21
CA LEU A 164 0.53 0.38 -1.97
C LEU A 164 -0.33 1.64 -2.04
N ALA A 165 -1.63 1.46 -2.00
CA ALA A 165 -2.59 2.55 -1.94
C ALA A 165 -3.84 2.12 -1.20
N SER A 166 -4.67 3.05 -0.77
CA SER A 166 -5.93 2.71 -0.13
C SER A 166 -7.10 3.64 -0.51
N CYS A 167 -6.83 4.88 -0.84
CA CYS A 167 -7.87 5.87 -1.10
C CYS A 167 -8.43 5.79 -2.53
N ASP A 168 -9.53 6.48 -2.75
CA ASP A 168 -10.40 6.38 -3.94
C ASP A 168 -9.69 6.68 -5.27
N LYS A 169 -8.71 7.56 -5.28
CA LYS A 169 -7.93 7.90 -6.48
C LYS A 169 -6.55 7.24 -6.51
N GLY A 170 -5.94 7.04 -5.35
CA GLY A 170 -4.62 6.40 -5.24
C GLY A 170 -4.64 4.94 -5.69
N MET A 171 -5.65 4.17 -5.31
CA MET A 171 -5.76 2.76 -5.70
C MET A 171 -5.90 2.57 -7.21
N PRO A 172 -6.87 3.18 -7.92
CA PRO A 172 -6.97 3.05 -9.37
C PRO A 172 -5.75 3.64 -10.09
N ALA A 173 -5.13 4.71 -9.57
CA ALA A 173 -3.89 5.25 -10.13
C ALA A 173 -2.74 4.25 -10.10
N ASN A 174 -2.57 3.53 -8.98
CA ASN A 174 -1.57 2.47 -8.86
C ASN A 174 -1.84 1.32 -9.83
N LEU A 175 -3.11 0.92 -10.00
CA LEU A 175 -3.48 -0.09 -11.00
C LEU A 175 -3.18 0.38 -12.44
N MET A 176 -3.52 1.63 -12.76
CA MET A 176 -3.21 2.20 -14.08
C MET A 176 -1.70 2.23 -14.34
N GLY A 177 -0.91 2.70 -13.37
CA GLY A 177 0.55 2.75 -13.45
C GLY A 177 1.16 1.36 -13.61
N LEU A 178 0.73 0.40 -12.78
CA LEU A 178 1.16 -1.00 -12.83
C LEU A 178 0.94 -1.62 -14.24
N PHE A 179 -0.24 -1.43 -14.83
CA PHE A 179 -0.53 -1.97 -16.16
C PHE A 179 0.28 -1.27 -17.27
N ARG A 180 0.57 0.03 -17.14
CA ARG A 180 1.44 0.74 -18.07
C ARG A 180 2.90 0.28 -17.99
N VAL A 181 3.41 0.08 -16.79
CA VAL A 181 4.79 -0.40 -16.54
C VAL A 181 4.98 -1.85 -16.97
N ASN A 182 4.00 -2.70 -16.76
CA ASN A 182 3.95 -4.10 -17.21
C ASN A 182 5.19 -4.93 -16.81
N ILE A 183 5.54 -4.88 -15.53
CA ILE A 183 6.53 -5.76 -14.89
C ILE A 183 5.83 -6.67 -13.86
N PRO A 184 6.47 -7.76 -13.40
CA PRO A 184 5.93 -8.55 -12.30
C PRO A 184 5.57 -7.68 -11.11
N ALA A 185 4.35 -7.79 -10.58
CA ALA A 185 3.87 -6.84 -9.59
C ALA A 185 2.90 -7.45 -8.57
N VAL A 186 2.89 -6.83 -7.38
CA VAL A 186 1.93 -7.12 -6.31
C VAL A 186 1.26 -5.81 -5.92
N VAL A 187 -0.06 -5.84 -5.73
CA VAL A 187 -0.84 -4.73 -5.17
C VAL A 187 -1.17 -5.03 -3.71
N VAL A 188 -0.92 -4.07 -2.85
CA VAL A 188 -1.20 -4.16 -1.41
C VAL A 188 -2.19 -3.06 -1.03
N PRO A 189 -3.49 -3.37 -0.92
CA PRO A 189 -4.47 -2.42 -0.44
C PRO A 189 -4.20 -2.03 1.01
N GLY A 190 -4.25 -0.73 1.29
CA GLY A 190 -4.14 -0.23 2.67
C GLY A 190 -5.37 -0.53 3.53
N GLY A 191 -6.48 -0.94 2.90
CA GLY A 191 -7.72 -1.32 3.57
C GLY A 191 -8.62 -0.15 3.93
N THR A 192 -9.77 -0.47 4.52
CA THR A 192 -10.78 0.48 4.98
C THR A 192 -10.70 0.69 6.49
N MET A 193 -11.06 1.91 6.95
CA MET A 193 -11.16 2.18 8.38
C MET A 193 -12.37 1.48 9.01
N ASN A 194 -12.34 1.31 10.32
CA ASN A 194 -13.49 0.83 11.09
C ASN A 194 -14.59 1.91 11.14
N ALA A 195 -15.84 1.49 11.28
CA ALA A 195 -16.90 2.39 11.67
C ALA A 195 -16.68 2.89 13.10
N GLY A 196 -17.15 4.11 13.38
CA GLY A 196 -17.19 4.68 14.71
C GLY A 196 -18.27 4.08 15.61
N PRO A 197 -18.42 4.60 16.85
CA PRO A 197 -19.53 4.25 17.71
C PRO A 197 -20.89 4.45 17.00
N GLU A 198 -21.88 3.65 17.33
CA GLU A 198 -23.20 3.66 16.69
C GLU A 198 -23.15 3.40 15.17
N MET A 199 -22.12 2.68 14.70
CA MET A 199 -21.88 2.42 13.29
C MET A 199 -21.70 3.71 12.46
N LEU A 200 -21.21 4.77 13.09
CA LEU A 200 -20.97 6.06 12.45
C LEU A 200 -19.85 5.92 11.40
N THR A 201 -20.12 6.44 10.21
CA THR A 201 -19.18 6.49 9.10
C THR A 201 -19.01 7.93 8.58
N LEU A 202 -17.94 8.18 7.84
CA LEU A 202 -17.58 9.53 7.40
C LEU A 202 -18.70 10.18 6.55
N GLU A 203 -19.32 9.43 5.64
CA GLU A 203 -20.37 9.95 4.75
C GLU A 203 -21.62 10.40 5.49
N GLN A 204 -21.86 9.88 6.70
CA GLN A 204 -23.00 10.30 7.53
C GLN A 204 -22.83 11.71 8.08
N LEU A 205 -21.60 12.27 8.09
CA LEU A 205 -21.39 13.65 8.57
C LEU A 205 -22.18 14.69 7.79
N GLY A 206 -22.37 14.48 6.48
CA GLY A 206 -23.23 15.35 5.68
C GLY A 206 -24.67 15.40 6.20
N MET A 207 -25.20 14.25 6.60
CA MET A 207 -26.53 14.16 7.23
C MET A 207 -26.57 14.88 8.59
N TYR A 208 -25.57 14.65 9.44
CA TYR A 208 -25.46 15.33 10.75
C TYR A 208 -25.35 16.86 10.58
N SER A 209 -24.58 17.33 9.60
CA SER A 209 -24.49 18.76 9.30
C SER A 209 -25.84 19.35 8.88
N ALA A 210 -26.56 18.68 7.98
CA ALA A 210 -27.88 19.11 7.53
C ALA A 210 -28.93 19.07 8.67
N GLN A 211 -28.87 18.09 9.56
CA GLN A 211 -29.73 18.04 10.75
C GLN A 211 -29.45 19.19 11.72
N TYR A 212 -28.19 19.54 11.91
CA TYR A 212 -27.79 20.68 12.73
C TYR A 212 -28.31 22.00 12.14
N GLU A 213 -28.14 22.23 10.85
CA GLU A 213 -28.65 23.41 10.15
C GLU A 213 -30.18 23.56 10.26
N ARG A 214 -30.92 22.44 10.31
CA ARG A 214 -32.37 22.44 10.50
C ARG A 214 -32.79 22.52 11.99
N GLY A 215 -31.83 22.56 12.93
CA GLY A 215 -32.12 22.56 14.36
C GLY A 215 -32.66 21.24 14.92
N GLU A 216 -32.47 20.13 14.22
CA GLU A 216 -32.91 18.78 14.64
C GLU A 216 -31.95 18.16 15.67
N ILE A 217 -30.70 18.56 15.66
CA ILE A 217 -29.66 18.16 16.62
C ILE A 217 -28.92 19.40 17.12
N ASP A 218 -28.31 19.30 18.32
CA ASP A 218 -27.49 20.35 18.88
C ASP A 218 -26.01 20.26 18.40
N GLU A 219 -25.24 21.29 18.74
CA GLU A 219 -23.83 21.38 18.43
C GLU A 219 -23.00 20.25 19.06
N ASN A 220 -23.38 19.77 20.25
CA ASN A 220 -22.70 18.71 20.95
C ASN A 220 -22.80 17.39 20.14
N ARG A 221 -23.99 17.09 19.59
CA ARG A 221 -24.20 15.90 18.76
C ARG A 221 -23.42 15.99 17.45
N LEU A 222 -23.39 17.15 16.79
CA LEU A 222 -22.58 17.36 15.59
C LEU A 222 -21.08 17.19 15.89
N ASN A 223 -20.59 17.78 16.99
CA ASN A 223 -19.19 17.67 17.38
C ASN A 223 -18.82 16.23 17.77
N TRP A 224 -19.72 15.52 18.45
CA TRP A 224 -19.54 14.09 18.71
C TRP A 224 -19.35 13.31 17.40
N ALA A 225 -20.18 13.54 16.38
CA ALA A 225 -20.06 12.89 15.09
C ALA A 225 -18.72 13.22 14.41
N LYS A 226 -18.31 14.49 14.38
CA LYS A 226 -17.01 14.92 13.83
C LYS A 226 -15.82 14.24 14.49
N HIS A 227 -15.85 14.00 15.79
CA HIS A 227 -14.75 13.39 16.54
C HIS A 227 -14.70 11.86 16.42
N ASN A 228 -15.78 11.22 15.97
CA ASN A 228 -15.89 9.77 15.98
C ASN A 228 -16.07 9.12 14.61
N ALA A 229 -16.24 9.90 13.52
CA ALA A 229 -16.50 9.37 12.18
C ALA A 229 -15.27 8.69 11.55
N CYS A 230 -14.05 9.02 11.99
CA CYS A 230 -12.81 8.44 11.50
C CYS A 230 -11.98 7.85 12.66
N PRO A 231 -12.36 6.70 13.23
CA PRO A 231 -11.75 6.18 14.45
C PRO A 231 -10.44 5.42 14.23
N SER A 232 -10.07 5.10 13.00
CA SER A 232 -8.87 4.34 12.65
C SER A 232 -8.28 4.80 11.31
N CYS A 233 -7.10 4.28 10.95
CA CYS A 233 -6.54 4.44 9.62
C CYS A 233 -7.27 3.58 8.58
N GLY A 234 -7.00 3.83 7.30
CA GLY A 234 -7.63 3.20 6.15
C GLY A 234 -8.52 4.16 5.37
N ALA A 235 -8.95 3.76 4.18
CA ALA A 235 -9.92 4.49 3.38
C ALA A 235 -11.28 4.57 4.10
N CYS A 236 -12.17 5.42 3.63
CA CYS A 236 -13.51 5.64 4.20
C CYS A 236 -14.16 4.36 4.77
N SER A 237 -14.89 4.48 5.87
CA SER A 237 -15.48 3.35 6.60
C SER A 237 -16.68 2.69 5.93
N PHE A 238 -16.96 2.98 4.68
CA PHE A 238 -17.97 2.32 3.85
C PHE A 238 -17.34 1.64 2.63
N ILE A 239 -17.98 0.63 2.07
CA ILE A 239 -17.50 -0.12 0.90
C ILE A 239 -17.82 0.66 -0.39
N GLY A 240 -17.42 1.92 -0.46
CA GLY A 240 -17.64 2.78 -1.63
C GLY A 240 -16.35 3.18 -2.34
N THR A 241 -15.19 2.86 -1.76
CA THR A 241 -13.87 3.19 -2.31
C THR A 241 -13.24 2.00 -3.04
N ALA A 242 -12.10 2.24 -3.69
CA ALA A 242 -11.38 1.24 -4.47
C ALA A 242 -10.61 0.20 -3.63
N SER A 243 -10.50 0.39 -2.31
CA SER A 243 -9.79 -0.54 -1.41
C SER A 243 -10.56 -1.78 -1.05
#